data_b843b0cde73a6940a3ef098bf4edbaa8
#
_entry.id   b843b0cde73a6940a3ef098bf4edbaa8
#
_cell.length_a   1.000
_cell.length_b   1.000
_cell.length_c   1.000
_cell.angle_alpha   90.00
_cell.angle_beta   90.00
_cell.angle_gamma   90.00
#
_symmetry.space_group_name_H-M   'P 1'
#
loop_
_entity.id
_entity.type
_entity.pdbx_description
1 polymer ?
#
loop_
_entity_poly.entity_id
_entity_poly.type
_entity_poly.pdbx_seq_one_letter_code
_entity_poly.pdbx_strand_id
1 'polypeptide(L)'
;GSHKLNNVLGQVLLAKKMGKTRVIAETGAGQHGVATATAAALFGMECEIYMGEEDTIRQALNVYRMRLLGAKVHAVKTGTATLKDAVSEAMRAWTERIDDTHYVLGSVMGPHPFPTIVRDFQAVISKESRAQILELEGRLPDAVLACVGGGSNAIGSFYNYIEDESVRLIGCEAAGRGIDTRSEE
;
A
#
# COMPACT_ATOMS: atom_id res chain seq x y z
N GLY A 1 0.75 0.92 -10.44
CA GLY A 1 0.30 0.35 -9.20
C GLY A 1 1.25 -0.69 -8.59
N SER A 2 2.18 -1.31 -9.38
CA SER A 2 3.10 -2.32 -8.86
C SER A 2 2.35 -3.41 -8.05
N HIS A 3 2.99 -3.98 -7.01
CA HIS A 3 2.38 -4.93 -6.06
C HIS A 3 1.17 -4.35 -5.29
N LYS A 4 1.05 -3.04 -5.21
CA LYS A 4 -0.07 -2.37 -4.50
C LYS A 4 -1.43 -2.78 -5.04
N LEU A 5 -1.49 -3.13 -6.33
CA LEU A 5 -2.74 -3.51 -6.99
C LEU A 5 -3.40 -4.75 -6.34
N ASN A 6 -2.63 -5.72 -5.86
CA ASN A 6 -3.16 -6.90 -5.20
C ASN A 6 -4.02 -6.54 -3.99
N ASN A 7 -3.44 -5.74 -3.06
CA ASN A 7 -4.13 -5.26 -1.87
C ASN A 7 -5.30 -4.34 -2.23
N VAL A 8 -5.09 -3.41 -3.16
CA VAL A 8 -6.09 -2.41 -3.54
C VAL A 8 -7.32 -3.06 -4.16
N LEU A 9 -7.16 -3.99 -5.12
CA LEU A 9 -8.29 -4.70 -5.73
C LEU A 9 -9.11 -5.44 -4.67
N GLY A 10 -8.44 -6.14 -3.76
CA GLY A 10 -9.11 -6.83 -2.66
C GLY A 10 -9.90 -5.88 -1.77
N GLN A 11 -9.31 -4.76 -1.36
CA GLN A 11 -9.98 -3.79 -0.48
C GLN A 11 -11.11 -3.05 -1.19
N VAL A 12 -10.98 -2.69 -2.47
CA VAL A 12 -12.06 -2.02 -3.22
C VAL A 12 -13.24 -2.96 -3.46
N LEU A 13 -12.98 -4.24 -3.76
CA LEU A 13 -14.02 -5.27 -3.83
C LEU A 13 -14.72 -5.48 -2.48
N LEU A 14 -13.95 -5.48 -1.38
CA LEU A 14 -14.49 -5.55 -0.03
C LEU A 14 -15.39 -4.34 0.27
N ALA A 15 -14.91 -3.12 -0.04
CA ALA A 15 -15.69 -1.89 0.10
C ALA A 15 -17.02 -1.95 -0.66
N LYS A 16 -16.96 -2.39 -1.90
CA LYS A 16 -18.17 -2.58 -2.73
C LYS A 16 -19.13 -3.60 -2.12
N LYS A 17 -18.62 -4.72 -1.61
CA LYS A 17 -19.44 -5.74 -0.91
C LYS A 17 -20.07 -5.20 0.38
N MET A 18 -19.40 -4.26 1.06
CA MET A 18 -19.92 -3.57 2.24
C MET A 18 -20.91 -2.44 1.91
N GLY A 19 -21.21 -2.20 0.63
CA GLY A 19 -22.12 -1.14 0.19
C GLY A 19 -21.51 0.27 0.23
N LYS A 20 -20.17 0.39 0.33
CA LYS A 20 -19.49 1.68 0.29
C LYS A 20 -19.51 2.24 -1.14
N THR A 21 -19.66 3.54 -1.26
CA THR A 21 -19.70 4.26 -2.55
C THR A 21 -18.42 5.01 -2.85
N ARG A 22 -17.60 5.22 -1.81
CA ARG A 22 -16.33 5.95 -1.90
C ARG A 22 -15.18 5.15 -1.30
N VAL A 23 -14.00 5.34 -1.88
CA VAL A 23 -12.74 4.91 -1.31
C VAL A 23 -11.81 6.11 -1.12
N ILE A 24 -11.03 6.06 -0.05
CA ILE A 24 -9.94 7.01 0.18
C ILE A 24 -8.64 6.27 0.41
N ALA A 25 -7.51 6.90 0.10
CA ALA A 25 -6.20 6.36 0.37
C ALA A 25 -5.17 7.47 0.61
N GLU A 26 -4.15 7.14 1.39
CA GLU A 26 -2.90 7.89 1.48
C GLU A 26 -1.95 7.47 0.37
N THR A 27 -1.00 8.34 0.00
CA THR A 27 0.12 7.94 -0.85
C THR A 27 1.32 8.86 -0.66
N GLY A 28 2.53 8.32 -0.72
CA GLY A 28 3.78 9.08 -0.75
C GLY A 28 4.31 9.10 -2.19
N ALA A 29 5.02 8.05 -2.63
CA ALA A 29 5.55 7.94 -4.00
C ALA A 29 4.47 7.87 -5.11
N GLY A 30 3.20 7.79 -4.76
CA GLY A 30 2.08 7.81 -5.70
C GLY A 30 1.60 6.45 -6.19
N GLN A 31 2.35 5.37 -6.00
CA GLN A 31 1.98 4.05 -6.54
C GLN A 31 0.69 3.50 -5.92
N HIS A 32 0.51 3.65 -4.61
CA HIS A 32 -0.70 3.24 -3.92
C HIS A 32 -1.91 4.08 -4.37
N GLY A 33 -1.73 5.40 -4.50
CA GLY A 33 -2.76 6.30 -5.01
C GLY A 33 -3.20 5.96 -6.44
N VAL A 34 -2.25 5.69 -7.35
CA VAL A 34 -2.55 5.27 -8.73
C VAL A 34 -3.30 3.94 -8.74
N ALA A 35 -2.88 2.95 -7.94
CA ALA A 35 -3.57 1.68 -7.84
C ALA A 35 -5.01 1.85 -7.33
N THR A 36 -5.21 2.66 -6.29
CA THR A 36 -6.54 2.94 -5.72
C THR A 36 -7.44 3.66 -6.74
N ALA A 37 -6.92 4.69 -7.40
CA ALA A 37 -7.66 5.39 -8.45
C ALA A 37 -8.04 4.46 -9.60
N THR A 38 -7.14 3.55 -10.00
CA THR A 38 -7.41 2.56 -11.06
C THR A 38 -8.55 1.63 -10.67
N ALA A 39 -8.50 1.05 -9.47
CA ALA A 39 -9.55 0.14 -9.01
C ALA A 39 -10.88 0.87 -8.79
N ALA A 40 -10.85 2.09 -8.23
CA ALA A 40 -12.05 2.89 -8.06
C ALA A 40 -12.72 3.21 -9.40
N ALA A 41 -11.94 3.61 -10.41
CA ALA A 41 -12.46 3.85 -11.76
C ALA A 41 -13.06 2.58 -12.37
N LEU A 42 -12.39 1.43 -12.21
CA LEU A 42 -12.87 0.14 -12.71
C LEU A 42 -14.24 -0.25 -12.12
N PHE A 43 -14.44 0.03 -10.83
CA PHE A 43 -15.65 -0.36 -10.11
C PHE A 43 -16.70 0.76 -9.97
N GLY A 44 -16.45 1.94 -10.57
CA GLY A 44 -17.38 3.07 -10.56
C GLY A 44 -17.56 3.70 -9.16
N MET A 45 -16.50 3.73 -8.34
CA MET A 45 -16.52 4.31 -7.01
C MET A 45 -15.87 5.69 -7.00
N GLU A 46 -16.35 6.58 -6.13
CA GLU A 46 -15.65 7.84 -5.85
C GLU A 46 -14.29 7.56 -5.21
N CYS A 47 -13.28 8.35 -5.58
CA CYS A 47 -11.92 8.17 -5.09
C CYS A 47 -11.31 9.50 -4.65
N GLU A 48 -10.82 9.54 -3.41
CA GLU A 48 -10.07 10.68 -2.88
C GLU A 48 -8.70 10.20 -2.38
N ILE A 49 -7.64 10.88 -2.80
CA ILE A 49 -6.25 10.53 -2.47
C ILE A 49 -5.62 11.67 -1.70
N TYR A 50 -5.03 11.35 -0.55
CA TYR A 50 -4.29 12.27 0.30
C TYR A 50 -2.80 12.07 0.07
N MET A 51 -2.08 13.15 -0.22
CA MET A 51 -0.65 13.13 -0.57
C MET A 51 0.03 14.37 -0.01
N GLY A 52 1.21 14.23 0.57
CA GLY A 52 1.98 15.39 1.02
C GLY A 52 2.24 16.37 -0.11
N GLU A 53 2.20 17.68 0.16
CA GLU A 53 2.34 18.71 -0.88
C GLU A 53 3.67 18.58 -1.64
N GLU A 54 4.78 18.34 -0.94
CA GLU A 54 6.07 18.11 -1.59
C GLU A 54 6.06 16.89 -2.51
N ASP A 55 5.43 15.82 -2.07
CA ASP A 55 5.30 14.59 -2.86
C ASP A 55 4.43 14.80 -4.09
N THR A 56 3.39 15.67 -4.02
CA THR A 56 2.58 16.01 -5.20
C THR A 56 3.40 16.68 -6.29
N ILE A 57 4.41 17.45 -5.92
CA ILE A 57 5.32 18.11 -6.86
C ILE A 57 6.33 17.10 -7.40
N ARG A 58 7.00 16.35 -6.51
CA ARG A 58 8.00 15.33 -6.89
C ARG A 58 7.43 14.24 -7.80
N GLN A 59 6.17 13.87 -7.55
CA GLN A 59 5.46 12.78 -8.24
C GLN A 59 4.33 13.29 -9.15
N ALA A 60 4.52 14.44 -9.78
CA ALA A 60 3.50 15.10 -10.60
C ALA A 60 2.89 14.19 -11.68
N LEU A 61 3.67 13.28 -12.26
CA LEU A 61 3.18 12.30 -13.24
C LEU A 61 2.16 11.33 -12.61
N ASN A 62 2.40 10.87 -11.38
CA ASN A 62 1.44 10.01 -10.69
C ASN A 62 0.18 10.79 -10.28
N VAL A 63 0.32 12.05 -9.86
CA VAL A 63 -0.82 12.94 -9.61
C VAL A 63 -1.67 13.11 -10.87
N TYR A 64 -1.04 13.35 -12.02
CA TYR A 64 -1.73 13.43 -13.29
C TYR A 64 -2.51 12.14 -13.61
N ARG A 65 -1.88 10.97 -13.44
CA ARG A 65 -2.54 9.66 -13.65
C ARG A 65 -3.75 9.47 -12.74
N MET A 66 -3.63 9.80 -11.45
CA MET A 66 -4.75 9.71 -10.50
C MET A 66 -5.92 10.60 -10.92
N ARG A 67 -5.64 11.83 -11.31
CA ARG A 67 -6.66 12.77 -11.79
C ARG A 67 -7.31 12.32 -13.11
N LEU A 68 -6.54 11.78 -14.04
CA LEU A 68 -7.05 11.21 -15.29
C LEU A 68 -8.02 10.06 -15.05
N LEU A 69 -7.79 9.28 -13.99
CA LEU A 69 -8.67 8.19 -13.54
C LEU A 69 -9.88 8.68 -12.72
N GLY A 70 -10.06 9.99 -12.58
CA GLY A 70 -11.19 10.58 -11.88
C GLY A 70 -11.01 10.77 -10.38
N ALA A 71 -9.85 10.46 -9.82
CA ALA A 71 -9.60 10.67 -8.40
C ALA A 71 -9.38 12.15 -8.06
N LYS A 72 -9.91 12.60 -6.91
CA LYS A 72 -9.55 13.88 -6.31
C LYS A 72 -8.27 13.70 -5.52
N VAL A 73 -7.26 14.50 -5.81
CA VAL A 73 -5.97 14.48 -5.09
C VAL A 73 -5.88 15.71 -4.19
N HIS A 74 -5.81 15.46 -2.89
CA HIS A 74 -5.68 16.46 -1.84
C HIS A 74 -4.20 16.61 -1.46
N ALA A 75 -3.65 17.80 -1.68
CA ALA A 75 -2.30 18.14 -1.22
C ALA A 75 -2.34 18.49 0.27
N VAL A 76 -1.72 17.68 1.11
CA VAL A 76 -1.65 17.90 2.55
C VAL A 76 -0.47 18.80 2.88
N LYS A 77 -0.76 19.94 3.52
CA LYS A 77 0.21 21.00 3.85
C LYS A 77 0.60 21.03 5.33
N THR A 78 -0.10 20.26 6.15
CA THR A 78 0.11 20.23 7.60
C THR A 78 1.35 19.43 7.96
N GLY A 79 1.95 19.71 9.13
CA GLY A 79 3.09 18.99 9.65
C GLY A 79 4.33 19.13 8.75
N THR A 80 4.92 18.01 8.41
CA THR A 80 6.07 17.93 7.49
C THR A 80 5.66 17.83 6.02
N ALA A 81 4.35 17.84 5.73
CA ALA A 81 3.77 17.66 4.40
C ALA A 81 4.22 16.37 3.67
N THR A 82 4.44 15.31 4.45
CA THR A 82 4.91 13.98 3.99
C THR A 82 3.82 12.92 4.12
N LEU A 83 4.19 11.66 3.82
CA LEU A 83 3.31 10.49 3.92
C LEU A 83 2.62 10.37 5.30
N LYS A 84 3.32 10.64 6.40
CA LYS A 84 2.75 10.59 7.76
C LYS A 84 1.54 11.53 7.91
N ASP A 85 1.66 12.74 7.40
CA ASP A 85 0.58 13.73 7.47
C ASP A 85 -0.57 13.36 6.53
N ALA A 86 -0.25 12.81 5.36
CA ALA A 86 -1.25 12.28 4.43
C ALA A 86 -2.07 11.13 5.07
N VAL A 87 -1.43 10.22 5.81
CA VAL A 87 -2.11 9.15 6.57
C VAL A 87 -3.04 9.75 7.62
N SER A 88 -2.57 10.74 8.39
CA SER A 88 -3.38 11.37 9.44
C SER A 88 -4.61 12.07 8.87
N GLU A 89 -4.46 12.74 7.74
CA GLU A 89 -5.57 13.44 7.09
C GLU A 89 -6.57 12.46 6.46
N ALA A 90 -6.07 11.41 5.80
CA ALA A 90 -6.92 10.34 5.28
C ALA A 90 -7.73 9.66 6.39
N MET A 91 -7.13 9.41 7.56
CA MET A 91 -7.83 8.83 8.71
C MET A 91 -8.93 9.77 9.25
N ARG A 92 -8.69 11.08 9.33
CA ARG A 92 -9.73 12.05 9.72
C ARG A 92 -10.91 12.02 8.75
N ALA A 93 -10.62 12.14 7.46
CA ALA A 93 -11.65 12.12 6.43
C ALA A 93 -12.44 10.81 6.42
N TRP A 94 -11.78 9.69 6.71
CA TRP A 94 -12.45 8.40 6.85
C TRP A 94 -13.39 8.35 8.05
N THR A 95 -12.95 8.81 9.23
CA THR A 95 -13.78 8.80 10.44
C THR A 95 -14.99 9.71 10.33
N GLU A 96 -14.88 10.84 9.62
CA GLU A 96 -15.99 11.76 9.37
C GLU A 96 -17.07 11.15 8.44
N ARG A 97 -16.69 10.19 7.60
CA ARG A 97 -17.56 9.61 6.58
C ARG A 97 -17.51 8.07 6.56
N ILE A 98 -17.41 7.47 7.73
CA ILE A 98 -17.23 6.02 7.87
C ILE A 98 -18.38 5.21 7.27
N ASP A 99 -19.59 5.78 7.20
CA ASP A 99 -20.77 5.07 6.72
C ASP A 99 -20.73 4.78 5.23
N ASP A 100 -20.21 5.70 4.42
CA ASP A 100 -20.18 5.59 2.95
C ASP A 100 -18.78 5.36 2.38
N THR A 101 -17.75 5.46 3.20
CA THR A 101 -16.35 5.49 2.78
C THR A 101 -15.54 4.32 3.35
N HIS A 102 -14.73 3.69 2.52
CA HIS A 102 -13.71 2.73 2.94
C HIS A 102 -12.31 3.31 2.79
N TYR A 103 -11.49 3.17 3.83
CA TYR A 103 -10.08 3.53 3.76
C TYR A 103 -9.27 2.36 3.18
N VAL A 104 -8.77 2.53 1.96
CA VAL A 104 -7.89 1.57 1.29
C VAL A 104 -6.46 1.77 1.79
N LEU A 105 -6.11 1.11 2.88
CA LEU A 105 -4.83 1.28 3.56
C LEU A 105 -3.73 0.55 2.80
N GLY A 106 -2.66 1.27 2.44
CA GLY A 106 -1.58 0.77 1.59
C GLY A 106 -0.42 0.10 2.32
N SER A 107 -0.36 0.27 3.64
CA SER A 107 0.70 -0.22 4.51
C SER A 107 0.17 -1.25 5.50
N VAL A 108 1.05 -2.09 6.08
CA VAL A 108 0.68 -3.06 7.13
C VAL A 108 0.65 -2.32 8.46
N MET A 109 -0.36 -1.49 8.64
CA MET A 109 -0.53 -0.64 9.82
C MET A 109 -2.01 -0.42 10.11
N GLY A 110 -2.27 0.33 11.19
CA GLY A 110 -3.62 0.67 11.60
C GLY A 110 -4.24 -0.37 12.55
N PRO A 111 -5.49 -0.13 12.98
CA PRO A 111 -6.19 -1.04 13.88
C PRO A 111 -6.57 -2.35 13.18
N HIS A 112 -6.77 -3.40 13.99
CA HIS A 112 -7.37 -4.62 13.45
C HIS A 112 -8.74 -4.27 12.77
N PRO A 113 -9.04 -4.81 11.59
CA PRO A 113 -8.36 -5.93 10.89
C PRO A 113 -7.40 -5.49 9.76
N PHE A 114 -7.01 -4.23 9.64
CA PHE A 114 -6.21 -3.75 8.50
C PHE A 114 -4.90 -4.53 8.26
N PRO A 115 -4.07 -4.83 9.28
CA PRO A 115 -2.87 -5.63 9.05
C PRO A 115 -3.15 -7.01 8.45
N THR A 116 -4.23 -7.65 8.89
CA THR A 116 -4.69 -8.94 8.36
C THR A 116 -5.16 -8.82 6.91
N ILE A 117 -5.96 -7.80 6.61
CA ILE A 117 -6.46 -7.53 5.25
C ILE A 117 -5.29 -7.34 4.27
N VAL A 118 -4.34 -6.48 4.62
CA VAL A 118 -3.18 -6.19 3.78
C VAL A 118 -2.31 -7.42 3.59
N ARG A 119 -2.03 -8.17 4.67
CA ARG A 119 -1.29 -9.43 4.61
C ARG A 119 -1.96 -10.41 3.64
N ASP A 120 -3.23 -10.67 3.82
CA ASP A 120 -3.95 -11.71 3.08
C ASP A 120 -4.04 -11.38 1.58
N PHE A 121 -4.27 -10.14 1.23
CA PHE A 121 -4.29 -9.72 -0.17
C PHE A 121 -2.89 -9.64 -0.80
N GLN A 122 -1.85 -9.36 -0.04
CA GLN A 122 -0.47 -9.36 -0.54
C GLN A 122 0.19 -10.74 -0.52
N ALA A 123 -0.32 -11.69 0.27
CA ALA A 123 0.26 -13.03 0.41
C ALA A 123 0.26 -13.84 -0.90
N VAL A 124 -0.51 -13.43 -1.91
CA VAL A 124 -0.45 -13.99 -3.27
C VAL A 124 0.98 -13.96 -3.82
N ILE A 125 1.77 -12.94 -3.47
CA ILE A 125 3.17 -12.79 -3.92
C ILE A 125 4.01 -14.00 -3.46
N SER A 126 4.02 -14.28 -2.17
CA SER A 126 4.80 -15.40 -1.65
C SER A 126 4.20 -16.76 -2.00
N LYS A 127 2.88 -16.87 -2.10
CA LYS A 127 2.20 -18.10 -2.52
C LYS A 127 2.63 -18.51 -3.93
N GLU A 128 2.59 -17.57 -4.86
CA GLU A 128 2.97 -17.84 -6.26
C GLU A 128 4.48 -18.03 -6.41
N SER A 129 5.31 -17.16 -5.81
CA SER A 129 6.76 -17.27 -5.92
C SER A 129 7.28 -18.57 -5.32
N ARG A 130 6.70 -19.01 -4.19
CA ARG A 130 7.07 -20.29 -3.58
C ARG A 130 6.74 -21.49 -4.48
N ALA A 131 5.58 -21.49 -5.10
CA ALA A 131 5.19 -22.54 -6.05
C ALA A 131 6.10 -22.54 -7.29
N GLN A 132 6.33 -21.36 -7.86
CA GLN A 132 7.15 -21.18 -9.05
C GLN A 132 8.61 -21.60 -8.85
N ILE A 133 9.22 -21.22 -7.72
CA ILE A 133 10.62 -21.61 -7.46
C ILE A 133 10.76 -23.13 -7.24
N LEU A 134 9.79 -23.75 -6.59
CA LEU A 134 9.77 -25.22 -6.45
C LEU A 134 9.62 -25.94 -7.79
N GLU A 135 8.81 -25.41 -8.70
CA GLU A 135 8.63 -25.95 -10.05
C GLU A 135 9.91 -25.80 -10.89
N LEU A 136 10.56 -24.63 -10.82
CA LEU A 136 11.73 -24.29 -11.64
C LEU A 136 13.03 -24.95 -11.13
N GLU A 137 13.24 -24.94 -9.81
CA GLU A 137 14.52 -25.31 -9.19
C GLU A 137 14.45 -26.63 -8.38
N GLY A 138 13.25 -27.18 -8.18
CA GLY A 138 13.04 -28.39 -7.37
C GLY A 138 13.31 -28.21 -5.87
N ARG A 139 13.60 -26.98 -5.41
CA ARG A 139 13.89 -26.65 -4.00
C ARG A 139 13.44 -25.25 -3.65
N LEU A 140 13.33 -24.96 -2.35
CA LEU A 140 13.11 -23.63 -1.85
C LEU A 140 14.38 -22.75 -2.00
N PRO A 141 14.23 -21.42 -2.04
CA PRO A 141 15.36 -20.49 -2.10
C PRO A 141 16.12 -20.48 -0.78
N ASP A 142 17.40 -20.11 -0.80
CA ASP A 142 18.20 -19.95 0.42
C ASP A 142 17.80 -18.65 1.19
N ALA A 143 17.27 -17.66 0.47
CA ALA A 143 16.79 -16.44 1.06
C ALA A 143 15.74 -15.75 0.19
N VAL A 144 14.80 -15.04 0.84
CA VAL A 144 13.87 -14.10 0.21
C VAL A 144 14.19 -12.70 0.71
N LEU A 145 14.46 -11.78 -0.23
CA LEU A 145 14.77 -10.39 0.06
C LEU A 145 13.59 -9.50 -0.34
N ALA A 146 13.22 -8.57 0.49
CA ALA A 146 12.14 -7.62 0.18
C ALA A 146 12.46 -6.22 0.69
N CYS A 147 12.15 -5.21 -0.13
CA CYS A 147 12.20 -3.81 0.30
C CYS A 147 11.10 -3.55 1.34
N VAL A 148 11.46 -2.84 2.41
CA VAL A 148 10.55 -2.45 3.49
C VAL A 148 10.36 -0.94 3.48
N GLY A 149 9.11 -0.53 3.26
CA GLY A 149 8.64 0.82 3.53
C GLY A 149 7.48 0.70 4.51
N GLY A 150 6.22 0.80 4.06
CA GLY A 150 5.04 0.51 4.88
C GLY A 150 4.79 -0.98 5.18
N GLY A 151 5.68 -1.88 4.76
CA GLY A 151 5.67 -3.30 5.10
C GLY A 151 4.79 -4.19 4.20
N SER A 152 3.95 -3.63 3.33
CA SER A 152 3.03 -4.44 2.52
C SER A 152 3.74 -5.35 1.52
N ASN A 153 4.84 -4.88 0.92
CA ASN A 153 5.68 -5.69 0.05
C ASN A 153 6.36 -6.83 0.82
N ALA A 154 6.95 -6.51 1.97
CA ALA A 154 7.68 -7.49 2.78
C ALA A 154 6.75 -8.58 3.32
N ILE A 155 5.59 -8.22 3.91
CA ILE A 155 4.65 -9.23 4.41
C ILE A 155 4.12 -10.12 3.28
N GLY A 156 3.83 -9.53 2.11
CA GLY A 156 3.41 -10.29 0.94
C GLY A 156 4.47 -11.26 0.44
N SER A 157 5.73 -10.82 0.43
CA SER A 157 6.86 -11.64 -0.03
C SER A 157 7.27 -12.73 0.96
N PHE A 158 7.06 -12.51 2.26
CA PHE A 158 7.55 -13.41 3.31
C PHE A 158 6.51 -14.39 3.82
N TYR A 159 5.23 -14.03 3.80
CA TYR A 159 4.20 -14.71 4.58
C TYR A 159 4.16 -16.24 4.39
N ASN A 160 4.20 -16.72 3.15
CA ASN A 160 4.16 -18.16 2.88
C ASN A 160 5.53 -18.87 3.01
N TYR A 161 6.57 -18.16 3.43
CA TYR A 161 7.89 -18.71 3.75
C TYR A 161 8.20 -18.71 5.25
N ILE A 162 7.32 -18.18 6.10
CA ILE A 162 7.58 -18.02 7.54
C ILE A 162 7.85 -19.36 8.22
N GLU A 163 7.14 -20.42 7.80
CA GLU A 163 7.28 -21.76 8.36
C GLU A 163 8.44 -22.58 7.72
N ASP A 164 9.08 -22.04 6.68
CA ASP A 164 10.19 -22.68 6.00
C ASP A 164 11.52 -22.31 6.69
N GLU A 165 11.92 -23.01 7.76
CA GLU A 165 13.10 -22.72 8.59
C GLU A 165 14.41 -22.62 7.80
N SER A 166 14.50 -23.27 6.64
CA SER A 166 15.68 -23.23 5.77
C SER A 166 15.78 -21.94 4.95
N VAL A 167 14.73 -21.13 4.90
CA VAL A 167 14.66 -19.91 4.09
C VAL A 167 14.91 -18.67 4.96
N ARG A 168 15.96 -17.92 4.67
CA ARG A 168 16.21 -16.64 5.35
C ARG A 168 15.31 -15.56 4.78
N LEU A 169 14.63 -14.80 5.66
CA LEU A 169 13.81 -13.65 5.28
C LEU A 169 14.60 -12.38 5.60
N ILE A 170 14.88 -11.58 4.57
CA ILE A 170 15.74 -10.39 4.69
C ILE A 170 14.96 -9.16 4.23
N GLY A 171 14.60 -8.29 5.19
CA GLY A 171 14.02 -6.97 4.91
C GLY A 171 15.11 -5.95 4.62
N CYS A 172 14.97 -5.20 3.53
CA CYS A 172 15.89 -4.12 3.14
C CYS A 172 15.17 -2.79 3.29
N GLU A 173 15.59 -1.99 4.25
CA GLU A 173 15.04 -0.67 4.54
C GLU A 173 16.01 0.42 4.12
N ALA A 174 15.48 1.56 3.65
CA ALA A 174 16.26 2.74 3.40
C ALA A 174 16.67 3.38 4.74
N ALA A 175 17.94 3.41 5.04
CA ALA A 175 18.47 3.91 6.32
C ALA A 175 18.97 5.37 6.24
N GLY A 176 18.72 6.08 5.14
CA GLY A 176 19.22 7.44 4.95
C GLY A 176 20.73 7.52 5.16
N ARG A 177 21.18 8.37 6.09
CA ARG A 177 22.59 8.48 6.45
C ARG A 177 23.03 7.53 7.58
N GLY A 178 22.18 6.58 7.97
CA GLY A 178 22.41 5.59 9.00
C GLY A 178 21.47 5.76 10.21
N ILE A 179 21.30 4.69 10.96
CA ILE A 179 20.36 4.56 12.07
C ILE A 179 20.60 5.62 13.16
N ASP A 180 21.88 6.03 13.36
CA ASP A 180 22.27 6.97 14.40
C ASP A 180 22.11 8.45 14.02
N THR A 181 21.68 8.76 12.80
CA THR A 181 21.74 10.14 12.28
C THR A 181 20.42 10.90 12.31
N ARG A 182 19.31 10.31 12.73
CA ARG A 182 17.95 10.90 12.62
C ARG A 182 17.60 11.48 11.24
N SER A 183 18.38 11.19 10.23
CA SER A 183 18.09 11.56 8.85
C SER A 183 17.12 10.53 8.28
N GLU A 184 15.88 10.60 8.69
CA GLU A 184 14.79 9.95 8.00
C GLU A 184 14.66 10.66 6.64
N GLU A 185 15.14 9.98 5.58
CA GLU A 185 15.05 10.35 4.17
C GLU A 185 15.62 11.72 3.75
#